data_e80b253234a8b5d3d83f8d0313566b2a
#
_entry.id   e80b253234a8b5d3d83f8d0313566b2a
#
_cell.length_a   1.000
_cell.length_b   1.000
_cell.length_c   1.000
_cell.angle_alpha   90.00
_cell.angle_beta   90.00
_cell.angle_gamma   90.00
#
_symmetry.space_group_name_H-M   'P 1'
#
loop_
_entity.id
_entity.type
_entity.pdbx_description
1 polymer ?
#
loop_
_entity_poly.entity_id
_entity_poly.type
_entity_poly.pdbx_seq_one_letter_code
_entity_poly.pdbx_strand_id
1 'polypeptide(L)'
;IAVAKVGRHTFPIVQKYVDDVVTVNEEEIANAIMILLEREKTLVEGSGAAGFAAVYNHKISGIDGKRVAVVVTGGNIDITILSKILERGLA
;
A
#
# COMPACT_ATOMS: atom_id res chain seq x y z
N ILE A 1 0.17 10.52 0.24
CA ILE A 1 -0.96 9.60 0.26
C ILE A 1 -2.19 10.19 0.97
N ALA A 2 -2.01 11.08 1.92
CA ALA A 2 -3.11 11.73 2.63
C ALA A 2 -3.54 13.00 1.92
N VAL A 3 -4.25 12.87 0.82
CA VAL A 3 -4.72 13.99 0.01
C VAL A 3 -6.19 14.27 0.30
N ALA A 4 -6.53 15.53 0.63
CA ALA A 4 -7.88 15.93 1.02
C ALA A 4 -8.87 16.01 -0.14
N LYS A 5 -8.39 16.24 -1.36
CA LYS A 5 -9.24 16.36 -2.55
C LYS A 5 -8.66 15.57 -3.72
N VAL A 6 -9.53 14.91 -4.47
CA VAL A 6 -9.18 14.31 -5.75
C VAL A 6 -9.17 15.40 -6.82
N GLY A 7 -8.25 15.31 -7.76
CA GLY A 7 -8.13 16.29 -8.85
C GLY A 7 -9.38 16.38 -9.72
N ARG A 8 -9.67 17.60 -10.20
CA ARG A 8 -10.84 17.89 -11.00
C ARG A 8 -10.87 17.11 -12.33
N HIS A 9 -9.71 16.84 -12.91
CA HIS A 9 -9.61 16.10 -14.18
C HIS A 9 -9.47 14.59 -13.98
N THR A 10 -8.86 14.18 -12.87
CA THR A 10 -8.65 12.75 -12.55
C THR A 10 -9.89 12.07 -11.99
N PHE A 11 -10.70 12.80 -11.20
CA PHE A 11 -11.85 12.21 -10.55
C PHE A 11 -12.86 11.55 -11.51
N PRO A 12 -13.25 12.22 -12.63
CA PRO A 12 -14.13 11.58 -13.61
C PRO A 12 -13.54 10.31 -14.23
N ILE A 13 -12.21 10.29 -14.43
CA ILE A 13 -11.52 9.10 -14.96
C ILE A 13 -11.59 7.96 -13.94
N VAL A 14 -11.34 8.26 -12.67
CA VAL A 14 -11.45 7.28 -11.59
C VAL A 14 -12.86 6.72 -11.51
N GLN A 15 -13.88 7.58 -11.54
CA GLN A 15 -15.28 7.15 -11.52
C GLN A 15 -15.63 6.21 -12.68
N LYS A 16 -15.05 6.43 -13.85
CA LYS A 16 -15.35 5.66 -15.05
C LYS A 16 -14.66 4.30 -15.08
N TYR A 17 -13.40 4.22 -14.64
CA TYR A 17 -12.56 3.06 -14.86
C TYR A 17 -12.20 2.26 -13.60
N VAL A 18 -12.38 2.82 -12.41
CA VAL A 18 -12.04 2.15 -11.16
C VAL A 18 -13.26 1.40 -10.64
N ASP A 19 -13.12 0.12 -10.39
CA ASP A 19 -14.21 -0.73 -9.92
C ASP A 19 -14.52 -0.51 -8.45
N ASP A 20 -13.50 -0.29 -7.62
CA ASP A 20 -13.68 -0.12 -6.18
C ASP A 20 -12.53 0.68 -5.58
N VAL A 21 -12.77 1.26 -4.42
CA VAL A 21 -11.77 1.98 -3.63
C VAL A 21 -11.82 1.45 -2.21
N VAL A 22 -10.70 1.01 -1.69
CA VAL A 22 -10.59 0.51 -0.32
C VAL A 22 -9.56 1.32 0.45
N THR A 23 -9.61 1.26 1.77
CA THR A 23 -8.68 1.97 2.64
C THR A 23 -7.83 1.00 3.44
N VAL A 24 -6.61 1.43 3.77
CA VAL A 24 -5.71 0.73 4.67
C VAL A 24 -5.27 1.69 5.75
N ASN A 25 -5.01 1.17 6.95
CA ASN A 25 -4.52 2.00 8.04
C ASN A 25 -2.98 2.00 8.10
N GLU A 26 -2.43 2.86 8.95
CA GLU A 26 -0.98 3.02 9.06
C GLU A 26 -0.27 1.74 9.52
N GLU A 27 -0.86 0.98 10.42
CA GLU A 27 -0.28 -0.28 10.88
C GLU A 27 -0.23 -1.32 9.75
N GLU A 28 -1.25 -1.36 8.92
CA GLU A 28 -1.30 -2.26 7.77
C GLU A 28 -0.23 -1.89 6.75
N ILE A 29 -0.02 -0.60 6.51
CA ILE A 29 1.03 -0.11 5.62
C ILE A 29 2.42 -0.43 6.19
N ALA A 30 2.65 -0.18 7.46
CA ALA A 30 3.92 -0.47 8.12
C ALA A 30 4.27 -1.97 8.04
N ASN A 31 3.29 -2.82 8.29
CA ASN A 31 3.47 -4.26 8.18
C ASN A 31 3.78 -4.69 6.74
N ALA A 32 3.11 -4.08 5.76
CA ALA A 32 3.37 -4.36 4.35
C ALA A 32 4.79 -3.98 3.94
N ILE A 33 5.29 -2.83 4.40
CA ILE A 33 6.67 -2.40 4.16
C ILE A 33 7.65 -3.45 4.69
N MET A 34 7.42 -3.93 5.89
CA MET A 34 8.28 -4.97 6.50
C MET A 34 8.26 -6.27 5.71
N ILE A 35 7.09 -6.74 5.31
CA ILE A 35 6.95 -7.99 4.57
C ILE A 35 7.65 -7.89 3.22
N LEU A 36 7.49 -6.79 2.51
CA LEU A 36 8.15 -6.56 1.22
C LEU A 36 9.67 -6.51 1.37
N LEU A 37 10.15 -5.84 2.42
CA LEU A 37 11.58 -5.79 2.69
C LEU A 37 12.15 -7.15 3.06
N GLU A 38 11.49 -7.86 3.97
CA GLU A 38 11.98 -9.13 4.50
C GLU A 38 11.89 -10.26 3.49
N ARG A 39 10.73 -10.42 2.82
CA ARG A 39 10.49 -11.56 1.94
C ARG A 39 10.92 -11.30 0.50
N GLU A 40 10.69 -10.11 -0.01
CA GLU A 40 10.95 -9.76 -1.40
C GLU A 40 12.23 -8.93 -1.57
N LYS A 41 12.87 -8.56 -0.47
CA LYS A 41 14.07 -7.70 -0.47
C LYS A 41 13.84 -6.39 -1.22
N THR A 42 12.61 -5.90 -1.18
CA THR A 42 12.20 -4.68 -1.86
C THR A 42 11.86 -3.60 -0.84
N LEU A 43 12.54 -2.47 -0.92
CA LEU A 43 12.28 -1.32 -0.07
C LEU A 43 11.27 -0.41 -0.75
N VAL A 44 10.14 -0.16 -0.10
CA VAL A 44 9.08 0.71 -0.63
C VAL A 44 8.66 1.73 0.41
N GLU A 45 8.22 2.90 -0.05
CA GLU A 45 7.62 3.90 0.81
C GLU A 45 6.15 3.58 1.08
N GLY A 46 5.53 4.31 2.05
CA GLY A 46 4.17 4.03 2.48
C GLY A 46 3.15 3.98 1.35
N SER A 47 3.13 4.98 0.47
CA SER A 47 2.20 5.01 -0.66
C SER A 47 2.45 3.88 -1.64
N GLY A 48 3.72 3.46 -1.81
CA GLY A 48 4.07 2.33 -2.67
C GLY A 48 3.64 0.98 -2.10
N ALA A 49 3.48 0.87 -0.79
CA ALA A 49 3.10 -0.37 -0.13
C ALA A 49 1.58 -0.51 0.06
N ALA A 50 0.81 0.56 -0.19
CA ALA A 50 -0.63 0.58 0.11
C ALA A 50 -1.40 -0.51 -0.64
N GLY A 51 -1.12 -0.72 -1.91
CA GLY A 51 -1.78 -1.76 -2.71
C GLY A 51 -1.52 -3.16 -2.17
N PHE A 52 -0.28 -3.47 -1.82
CA PHE A 52 0.07 -4.74 -1.22
C PHE A 52 -0.61 -4.91 0.15
N ALA A 53 -0.66 -3.84 0.96
CA ALA A 53 -1.33 -3.87 2.25
C ALA A 53 -2.82 -4.23 2.10
N ALA A 54 -3.50 -3.68 1.10
CA ALA A 54 -4.90 -3.96 0.83
C ALA A 54 -5.13 -5.44 0.48
N VAL A 55 -4.29 -6.01 -0.36
CA VAL A 55 -4.39 -7.42 -0.75
C VAL A 55 -4.07 -8.32 0.44
N TYR A 56 -2.99 -8.04 1.14
CA TYR A 56 -2.53 -8.86 2.28
C TYR A 56 -3.56 -8.89 3.41
N ASN A 57 -4.26 -7.79 3.65
CA ASN A 57 -5.24 -7.66 4.72
C ASN A 57 -6.68 -7.96 4.28
N HIS A 58 -6.84 -8.60 3.14
CA HIS A 58 -8.16 -9.05 2.62
C HIS A 58 -9.19 -7.94 2.48
N LYS A 59 -8.75 -6.74 2.04
CA LYS A 59 -9.64 -5.59 1.85
C LYS A 59 -10.43 -5.65 0.54
N ILE A 60 -10.02 -6.51 -0.38
CA ILE A 60 -10.59 -6.57 -1.73
C ILE A 60 -11.38 -7.87 -1.87
N SER A 61 -12.68 -7.75 -2.15
CA SER A 61 -13.55 -8.89 -2.34
C SER A 61 -13.37 -9.52 -3.72
N GLY A 62 -13.64 -10.83 -3.80
CA GLY A 62 -13.72 -11.54 -5.08
C GLY A 62 -12.39 -11.89 -5.73
N ILE A 63 -11.26 -11.72 -5.04
CA ILE A 63 -9.94 -12.00 -5.64
C ILE A 63 -9.31 -13.32 -5.20
N ASP A 64 -9.96 -14.07 -4.32
CA ASP A 64 -9.43 -15.36 -3.85
C ASP A 64 -9.25 -16.32 -5.00
N GLY A 65 -8.07 -16.92 -5.10
CA GLY A 65 -7.73 -17.84 -6.17
C GLY A 65 -7.45 -17.20 -7.52
N LYS A 66 -7.47 -15.88 -7.60
CA LYS A 66 -7.20 -15.13 -8.84
C LYS A 66 -5.78 -14.62 -8.90
N ARG A 67 -5.32 -14.35 -10.11
CA ARG A 67 -4.06 -13.66 -10.33
C ARG A 67 -4.26 -12.18 -10.08
N VAL A 68 -3.42 -11.59 -9.23
CA VAL A 68 -3.53 -10.18 -8.86
C VAL A 68 -2.21 -9.49 -9.14
N ALA A 69 -2.28 -8.38 -9.87
CA ALA A 69 -1.13 -7.50 -10.08
C ALA A 69 -1.24 -6.33 -9.10
N VAL A 70 -0.18 -6.07 -8.36
CA VAL A 70 -0.10 -4.94 -7.43
C VAL A 70 0.99 -4.01 -7.91
N VAL A 71 0.64 -2.75 -8.13
CA VAL A 71 1.63 -1.73 -8.50
C VAL A 71 2.34 -1.27 -7.23
N VAL A 72 3.64 -1.47 -7.17
CA VAL A 72 4.49 -1.04 -6.06
C VAL A 72 5.36 0.10 -6.57
N THR A 73 5.19 1.29 -6.00
CA THR A 73 5.89 2.49 -6.44
C THR A 73 6.69 3.10 -5.31
N GLY A 74 7.79 3.77 -5.68
CA GLY A 74 8.55 4.57 -4.75
C GLY A 74 9.34 3.77 -3.71
N GLY A 75 10.64 4.03 -3.64
CA GLY A 75 11.51 3.46 -2.61
C GLY A 75 12.14 4.53 -1.72
N ASN A 76 11.64 5.75 -1.81
CA ASN A 76 12.20 6.89 -1.07
C ASN A 76 11.55 7.01 0.31
N ILE A 77 11.96 6.14 1.21
CA ILE A 77 11.47 6.15 2.59
C ILE A 77 12.51 6.79 3.51
N ASP A 78 12.03 7.60 4.45
CA ASP A 78 12.89 8.21 5.47
C ASP A 78 13.48 7.15 6.40
N ILE A 79 14.78 7.21 6.65
CA ILE A 79 15.50 6.24 7.51
C ILE A 79 14.92 6.20 8.93
N THR A 80 14.51 7.33 9.47
CA THR A 80 13.91 7.39 10.80
C THR A 80 12.59 6.66 10.86
N ILE A 81 11.75 6.81 9.83
CA ILE A 81 10.47 6.11 9.71
C ILE A 81 10.71 4.62 9.53
N LEU A 82 11.65 4.23 8.67
CA LEU A 82 11.99 2.82 8.45
C LEU A 82 12.47 2.17 9.76
N SER A 83 13.32 2.85 10.51
CA SER A 83 13.82 2.35 11.80
C SER A 83 12.68 2.07 12.76
N LYS A 84 11.71 2.98 12.88
CA LYS A 84 10.54 2.78 13.75
C LYS A 84 9.69 1.59 13.29
N ILE A 85 9.52 1.41 12.00
CA ILE A 85 8.76 0.28 11.45
C ILE A 85 9.46 -1.03 11.80
N LEU A 86 10.78 -1.11 11.63
CA LEU A 86 11.56 -2.29 11.95
C LEU A 86 11.53 -2.62 13.44
N GLU A 87 11.61 -1.62 14.31
CA GLU A 87 11.50 -1.81 15.77
C GLU A 87 10.16 -2.43 16.15
N ARG A 88 9.06 -1.93 15.60
CA ARG A 88 7.73 -2.48 15.85
C ARG A 88 7.61 -3.93 15.38
N GLY A 89 8.17 -4.23 14.22
CA GLY A 89 8.10 -5.56 13.64
C GLY A 89 8.94 -6.59 14.39
N LEU A 90 9.95 -6.15 15.12
CA LEU A 90 10.81 -7.02 15.94
C LEU A 90 10.30 -7.15 17.37
N ALA A 91 9.41 -6.28 17.77
CA ALA A 91 8.78 -6.36 19.09
C ALA A 91 7.63 -7.36 19.08
#